data_5df86d4aa1fae041ab7e80198efa3d65
#
_entry.id   5df86d4aa1fae041ab7e80198efa3d65
#
_cell.length_a   1.000
_cell.length_b   1.000
_cell.length_c   1.000
_cell.angle_alpha   90.00
_cell.angle_beta   90.00
_cell.angle_gamma   90.00
#
_symmetry.space_group_name_H-M   'P 1'
#
loop_
_entity.id
_entity.type
_entity.pdbx_description
1 polymer ?
#
loop_
_entity_poly.entity_id
_entity_poly.type
_entity_poly.pdbx_seq_one_letter_code
_entity_poly.pdbx_strand_id
1 'polypeptide(L)'
;AKATSVGAFDILKRTKVFNNTISAIESFDIIFSFSARKRDINKKHVNMKNFLNIIKKTKQKKIGLMFGPEASGLSNLDLSYSNYVVQIPSSSKFKSMNLSHSVSLVSYEIFKLNNFKSTKQLAFNKRIGQKGKLSKVLSLLKNNLEMKNFFVPTEKRSSMIKNINNLFYRMEPNDKEIRILSSLIASLSKNKKKHN
;
A
#
# COMPACT_ATOMS: atom_id res chain seq x y z
N ALA A 1 5.64 12.86 25.43
CA ALA A 1 4.64 11.85 25.04
C ALA A 1 3.21 12.41 25.00
N LYS A 2 2.72 13.11 26.05
CA LYS A 2 1.34 13.65 26.06
C LYS A 2 1.05 14.63 24.92
N ALA A 3 1.98 15.55 24.62
CA ALA A 3 1.81 16.58 23.58
C ALA A 3 1.80 16.01 22.14
N THR A 4 2.39 14.83 21.92
CA THR A 4 2.54 14.21 20.61
C THR A 4 1.57 13.04 20.38
N SER A 5 0.72 12.71 21.36
CA SER A 5 -0.19 11.57 21.32
C SER A 5 -1.58 11.91 20.77
N VAL A 6 -1.67 12.75 19.75
CA VAL A 6 -2.94 13.22 19.17
C VAL A 6 -3.87 12.03 18.87
N GLY A 7 -5.04 11.98 19.56
CA GLY A 7 -6.02 10.89 19.41
C GLY A 7 -5.68 9.55 20.09
N ALA A 8 -4.46 9.38 20.61
CA ALA A 8 -4.01 8.13 21.25
C ALA A 8 -3.81 8.25 22.77
N PHE A 9 -4.39 9.26 23.41
CA PHE A 9 -4.22 9.51 24.85
C PHE A 9 -4.71 8.35 25.71
N ASP A 10 -5.74 7.64 25.30
CA ASP A 10 -6.26 6.48 26.03
C ASP A 10 -5.29 5.29 26.06
N ILE A 11 -4.40 5.17 25.09
CA ILE A 11 -3.33 4.17 25.10
C ILE A 11 -2.35 4.51 26.21
N LEU A 12 -1.96 5.78 26.34
CA LEU A 12 -1.05 6.24 27.39
C LEU A 12 -1.66 6.06 28.78
N LYS A 13 -2.96 6.32 28.95
CA LYS A 13 -3.66 6.11 30.25
C LYS A 13 -3.63 4.64 30.70
N ARG A 14 -3.64 3.70 29.76
CA ARG A 14 -3.59 2.25 30.05
C ARG A 14 -2.17 1.71 30.21
N THR A 15 -1.15 2.54 30.00
CA THR A 15 0.24 2.13 30.15
C THR A 15 0.54 1.78 31.60
N LYS A 16 1.16 0.62 31.82
CA LYS A 16 1.65 0.16 33.11
C LYS A 16 3.17 0.17 33.10
N VAL A 17 3.75 0.54 34.23
CA VAL A 17 5.19 0.49 34.46
C VAL A 17 5.50 -0.71 35.37
N PHE A 18 6.49 -1.49 34.98
CA PHE A 18 6.94 -2.68 35.71
C PHE A 18 8.43 -2.56 36.06
N ASN A 19 8.82 -3.12 37.19
CA ASN A 19 10.21 -3.08 37.68
C ASN A 19 11.13 -4.04 36.90
N ASN A 20 10.59 -5.07 36.26
CA ASN A 20 11.37 -6.05 35.52
C ASN A 20 10.52 -6.67 34.38
N THR A 21 11.20 -7.32 33.44
CA THR A 21 10.58 -7.92 32.26
C THR A 21 9.64 -9.07 32.63
N ILE A 22 9.96 -9.88 33.65
CA ILE A 22 9.13 -11.04 34.01
C ILE A 22 7.75 -10.58 34.44
N SER A 23 7.66 -9.60 35.34
CA SER A 23 6.37 -9.09 35.83
C SER A 23 5.55 -8.40 34.72
N ALA A 24 6.21 -7.87 33.68
CA ALA A 24 5.53 -7.27 32.56
C ALA A 24 4.90 -8.32 31.63
N ILE A 25 5.47 -9.52 31.54
CA ILE A 25 5.06 -10.53 30.56
C ILE A 25 4.22 -11.67 31.14
N GLU A 26 4.12 -11.79 32.46
CA GLU A 26 3.47 -12.92 33.12
C GLU A 26 2.01 -13.19 32.70
N SER A 27 1.32 -12.16 32.24
CA SER A 27 -0.08 -12.28 31.79
C SER A 27 -0.27 -12.68 30.33
N PHE A 28 0.84 -12.91 29.60
CA PHE A 28 0.79 -13.23 28.17
C PHE A 28 1.08 -14.72 27.93
N ASP A 29 0.42 -15.27 26.92
CA ASP A 29 0.63 -16.67 26.50
C ASP A 29 1.80 -16.83 25.53
N ILE A 30 2.03 -15.83 24.71
CA ILE A 30 3.08 -15.84 23.68
C ILE A 30 3.76 -14.47 23.63
N ILE A 31 5.09 -14.50 23.64
CA ILE A 31 5.92 -13.30 23.50
C ILE A 31 6.74 -13.38 22.21
N PHE A 32 6.63 -12.34 21.40
CA PHE A 32 7.49 -12.10 20.26
C PHE A 32 8.45 -10.95 20.56
N SER A 33 9.74 -11.20 20.46
CA SER A 33 10.78 -10.19 20.63
C SER A 33 11.32 -9.72 19.30
N PHE A 34 11.37 -8.41 19.10
CA PHE A 34 11.89 -7.82 17.87
C PHE A 34 13.36 -7.45 18.02
N SER A 35 14.22 -8.03 17.18
CA SER A 35 15.66 -7.77 17.19
C SER A 35 16.23 -7.74 15.79
N ALA A 36 17.03 -6.70 15.49
CA ALA A 36 17.77 -6.59 14.25
C ALA A 36 19.07 -7.44 14.24
N ARG A 37 19.57 -7.79 15.43
CA ARG A 37 20.82 -8.53 15.59
C ARG A 37 20.55 -10.03 15.55
N LYS A 38 21.31 -10.76 14.73
CA LYS A 38 21.44 -12.20 14.89
C LYS A 38 22.20 -12.45 16.21
N ARG A 39 21.55 -13.11 17.14
CA ARG A 39 22.17 -13.50 18.41
C ARG A 39 22.28 -15.02 18.44
N ASP A 40 23.36 -15.50 19.02
CA ASP A 40 23.58 -16.93 19.21
C ASP A 40 22.77 -17.38 20.44
N ILE A 41 21.47 -17.44 20.26
CA ILE A 41 20.50 -17.88 21.26
C ILE A 41 19.69 -19.00 20.65
N ASN A 42 19.55 -20.11 21.35
CA ASN A 42 18.73 -21.25 20.92
C ASN A 42 17.22 -20.88 20.96
N LYS A 43 16.79 -20.01 20.07
CA LYS A 43 15.41 -19.53 19.93
C LYS A 43 14.92 -19.67 18.49
N LYS A 44 13.61 -19.80 18.32
CA LYS A 44 12.97 -19.83 17.00
C LYS A 44 13.01 -18.44 16.39
N HIS A 45 13.87 -18.25 15.41
CA HIS A 45 13.90 -17.03 14.60
C HIS A 45 12.85 -17.11 13.49
N VAL A 46 12.03 -16.09 13.38
CA VAL A 46 10.97 -16.00 12.37
C VAL A 46 11.08 -14.68 11.63
N ASN A 47 10.77 -14.71 10.34
CA ASN A 47 10.60 -13.50 9.55
C ASN A 47 9.20 -12.91 9.75
N MET A 48 8.97 -11.69 9.24
CA MET A 48 7.70 -10.99 9.38
C MET A 48 6.51 -11.81 8.85
N LYS A 49 6.66 -12.50 7.71
CA LYS A 49 5.59 -13.33 7.14
C LYS A 49 5.17 -14.47 8.08
N ASN A 50 6.15 -15.18 8.64
CA ASN A 50 5.88 -16.28 9.58
C ASN A 50 5.30 -15.77 10.90
N PHE A 51 5.79 -14.63 11.42
CA PHE A 51 5.22 -13.95 12.57
C PHE A 51 3.73 -13.65 12.37
N LEU A 52 3.35 -13.03 11.25
CA LEU A 52 1.96 -12.72 10.95
C LEU A 52 1.10 -13.98 10.81
N ASN A 53 1.66 -15.05 10.23
CA ASN A 53 0.96 -16.35 10.15
C ASN A 53 0.71 -16.96 11.51
N ILE A 54 1.67 -16.86 12.44
CA ILE A 54 1.51 -17.36 13.82
C ILE A 54 0.42 -16.54 14.53
N ILE A 55 0.47 -15.21 14.47
CA ILE A 55 -0.58 -14.33 15.05
C ILE A 55 -1.97 -14.72 14.52
N LYS A 56 -2.09 -14.93 13.23
CA LYS A 56 -3.37 -15.32 12.60
C LYS A 56 -3.94 -16.62 13.15
N LYS A 57 -3.06 -17.58 13.48
CA LYS A 57 -3.45 -18.89 14.03
C LYS A 57 -3.75 -18.87 15.54
N THR A 58 -3.25 -17.88 16.26
CA THR A 58 -3.31 -17.80 17.73
C THR A 58 -4.31 -16.77 18.27
N LYS A 59 -5.43 -16.55 17.57
CA LYS A 59 -6.41 -15.49 17.84
C LYS A 59 -6.98 -15.44 19.26
N GLN A 60 -7.01 -16.57 19.96
CA GLN A 60 -7.56 -16.67 21.34
C GLN A 60 -6.49 -16.49 22.43
N LYS A 61 -5.22 -16.28 22.06
CA LYS A 61 -4.13 -16.15 23.00
C LYS A 61 -3.77 -14.70 23.27
N LYS A 62 -3.33 -14.42 24.49
CA LYS A 62 -2.76 -13.11 24.85
C LYS A 62 -1.33 -13.04 24.31
N ILE A 63 -1.12 -12.15 23.37
CA ILE A 63 0.17 -11.99 22.68
C ILE A 63 0.84 -10.71 23.15
N GLY A 64 2.10 -10.80 23.57
CA GLY A 64 2.97 -9.68 23.87
C GLY A 64 4.00 -9.47 22.75
N LEU A 65 4.27 -8.22 22.43
CA LEU A 65 5.31 -7.80 21.50
C LEU A 65 6.36 -7.03 22.27
N MET A 66 7.59 -7.52 22.29
CA MET A 66 8.67 -6.93 23.07
C MET A 66 9.66 -6.22 22.15
N PHE A 67 9.89 -4.95 22.43
CA PHE A 67 10.88 -4.11 21.77
C PHE A 67 11.88 -3.61 22.82
N GLY A 68 13.13 -3.53 22.45
CA GLY A 68 14.18 -3.06 23.34
C GLY A 68 14.42 -1.55 23.25
N PRO A 69 15.21 -1.00 24.17
CA PRO A 69 15.68 0.37 24.11
C PRO A 69 16.38 0.66 22.77
N GLU A 70 16.28 1.91 22.29
CA GLU A 70 16.78 2.32 20.99
C GLU A 70 18.30 2.13 20.85
N ALA A 71 19.04 2.47 21.89
CA ALA A 71 20.50 2.39 21.89
C ALA A 71 21.06 0.96 21.96
N SER A 72 20.49 0.09 22.79
CA SER A 72 21.03 -1.24 23.10
C SER A 72 20.23 -2.40 22.51
N GLY A 73 18.95 -2.18 22.21
CA GLY A 73 18.00 -3.24 21.88
C GLY A 73 17.70 -4.13 23.10
N LEU A 74 17.06 -5.26 22.89
CA LEU A 74 16.77 -6.25 23.93
C LEU A 74 18.06 -6.94 24.37
N SER A 75 18.20 -7.19 25.69
CA SER A 75 19.27 -8.00 26.24
C SER A 75 19.06 -9.50 25.92
N ASN A 76 20.09 -10.32 26.10
CA ASN A 76 19.96 -11.76 25.93
C ASN A 76 19.00 -12.35 26.98
N LEU A 77 18.93 -11.75 28.14
CA LEU A 77 17.99 -12.13 29.20
C LEU A 77 16.55 -11.86 28.77
N ASP A 78 16.26 -10.66 28.20
CA ASP A 78 14.93 -10.35 27.68
C ASP A 78 14.52 -11.32 26.57
N LEU A 79 15.44 -11.59 25.63
CA LEU A 79 15.21 -12.54 24.57
C LEU A 79 14.97 -13.96 25.09
N SER A 80 15.55 -14.32 26.22
CA SER A 80 15.37 -15.65 26.80
C SER A 80 13.92 -15.91 27.23
N TYR A 81 13.15 -14.89 27.56
CA TYR A 81 11.74 -14.98 27.93
C TYR A 81 10.79 -15.06 26.74
N SER A 82 11.24 -14.79 25.50
CA SER A 82 10.38 -14.83 24.32
C SER A 82 10.21 -16.24 23.75
N ASN A 83 9.06 -16.48 23.12
CA ASN A 83 8.80 -17.70 22.35
C ASN A 83 9.48 -17.64 20.97
N TYR A 84 9.51 -16.44 20.38
CA TYR A 84 10.03 -16.20 19.04
C TYR A 84 10.83 -14.91 18.98
N VAL A 85 11.89 -14.92 18.19
CA VAL A 85 12.64 -13.71 17.83
C VAL A 85 12.26 -13.35 16.41
N VAL A 86 11.73 -12.15 16.22
CA VAL A 86 11.27 -11.65 14.93
C VAL A 86 12.29 -10.66 14.38
N GLN A 87 12.67 -10.83 13.13
CA GLN A 87 13.50 -9.88 12.43
C GLN A 87 12.62 -9.10 11.43
N ILE A 88 12.62 -7.76 11.57
CA ILE A 88 12.03 -6.87 10.59
C ILE A 88 13.01 -6.78 9.41
N PRO A 89 12.58 -7.04 8.16
CA PRO A 89 13.44 -6.86 7.00
C PRO A 89 13.94 -5.42 6.90
N SER A 90 15.25 -5.26 6.78
CA SER A 90 15.92 -3.96 6.65
C SER A 90 17.09 -4.06 5.67
N SER A 91 17.64 -2.93 5.28
CA SER A 91 18.82 -2.89 4.41
C SER A 91 20.00 -3.63 5.03
N SER A 92 20.80 -4.31 4.22
CA SER A 92 22.04 -4.95 4.67
C SER A 92 23.05 -3.95 5.24
N LYS A 93 23.02 -2.70 4.77
CA LYS A 93 23.87 -1.61 5.26
C LYS A 93 23.38 -1.01 6.58
N PHE A 94 22.05 -0.94 6.79
CA PHE A 94 21.42 -0.36 7.98
C PHE A 94 20.44 -1.36 8.57
N LYS A 95 20.94 -2.25 9.42
CA LYS A 95 20.16 -3.35 10.02
C LYS A 95 19.22 -2.88 11.13
N SER A 96 19.59 -1.80 11.82
CA SER A 96 18.80 -1.27 12.94
C SER A 96 17.83 -0.19 12.44
N MET A 97 16.61 -0.24 12.93
CA MET A 97 15.56 0.74 12.66
C MET A 97 15.22 1.46 13.98
N ASN A 98 14.90 2.74 13.89
CA ASN A 98 14.39 3.51 15.02
C ASN A 98 13.21 2.78 15.68
N LEU A 99 13.14 2.84 17.01
CA LEU A 99 12.14 2.11 17.80
C LEU A 99 10.71 2.46 17.39
N SER A 100 10.40 3.74 17.27
CA SER A 100 9.04 4.19 16.91
C SER A 100 8.61 3.70 15.52
N HIS A 101 9.54 3.71 14.55
CA HIS A 101 9.29 3.16 13.22
C HIS A 101 9.07 1.64 13.25
N SER A 102 9.85 0.93 14.06
CA SER A 102 9.68 -0.52 14.23
C SER A 102 8.31 -0.86 14.80
N VAL A 103 7.88 -0.14 15.84
CA VAL A 103 6.55 -0.31 16.46
C VAL A 103 5.45 0.02 15.48
N SER A 104 5.55 1.15 14.76
CA SER A 104 4.55 1.58 13.77
C SER A 104 4.40 0.56 12.65
N LEU A 105 5.51 0.06 12.10
CA LEU A 105 5.51 -0.93 11.02
C LEU A 105 4.85 -2.23 11.45
N VAL A 106 5.23 -2.76 12.62
CA VAL A 106 4.66 -4.01 13.15
C VAL A 106 3.17 -3.84 13.45
N SER A 107 2.79 -2.72 14.05
CA SER A 107 1.39 -2.41 14.35
C SER A 107 0.56 -2.30 13.07
N TYR A 108 1.09 -1.68 12.03
CA TYR A 108 0.43 -1.57 10.73
C TYR A 108 0.24 -2.93 10.06
N GLU A 109 1.26 -3.80 10.09
CA GLU A 109 1.15 -5.15 9.54
C GLU A 109 0.10 -6.00 10.28
N ILE A 110 0.02 -5.90 11.61
CA ILE A 110 -1.03 -6.56 12.41
C ILE A 110 -2.41 -5.97 12.10
N PHE A 111 -2.52 -4.64 12.00
CA PHE A 111 -3.75 -3.96 11.63
C PHE A 111 -4.28 -4.46 10.27
N LYS A 112 -3.41 -4.64 9.30
CA LYS A 112 -3.74 -5.22 7.99
C LYS A 112 -4.36 -6.61 8.11
N LEU A 113 -3.80 -7.48 8.97
CA LEU A 113 -4.36 -8.82 9.17
C LEU A 113 -5.82 -8.81 9.63
N ASN A 114 -6.19 -7.84 10.46
CA ASN A 114 -7.51 -7.78 11.07
C ASN A 114 -8.54 -7.05 10.18
N ASN A 115 -8.11 -6.04 9.46
CA ASN A 115 -9.01 -5.11 8.77
C ASN A 115 -9.08 -5.31 7.25
N PHE A 116 -8.05 -5.89 6.62
CA PHE A 116 -8.05 -6.09 5.16
C PHE A 116 -8.86 -7.32 4.68
N LYS A 117 -9.55 -8.04 5.57
CA LYS A 117 -10.57 -9.01 5.13
C LYS A 117 -11.82 -8.35 4.56
N SER A 118 -11.99 -7.04 4.67
CA SER A 118 -13.25 -6.37 4.41
C SER A 118 -13.16 -4.97 3.82
N THR A 119 -12.01 -4.47 3.43
CA THR A 119 -12.08 -3.62 2.27
C THR A 119 -12.46 -4.58 1.13
N LYS A 120 -13.77 -4.73 0.83
CA LYS A 120 -14.18 -4.70 -0.56
C LYS A 120 -13.19 -3.69 -1.15
N GLN A 121 -12.18 -4.17 -1.90
CA GLN A 121 -11.51 -3.28 -2.82
C GLN A 121 -12.64 -2.38 -3.27
N LEU A 122 -12.51 -1.09 -3.12
CA LEU A 122 -13.15 -0.20 -4.06
C LEU A 122 -12.60 -0.73 -5.38
N ALA A 123 -13.17 -1.88 -5.76
CA ALA A 123 -13.03 -2.37 -7.08
C ALA A 123 -13.62 -1.20 -7.83
N PHE A 124 -12.75 -0.36 -8.33
CA PHE A 124 -13.00 0.25 -9.59
C PHE A 124 -13.29 -0.95 -10.50
N ASN A 125 -14.50 -1.51 -10.38
CA ASN A 125 -15.09 -2.42 -11.35
C ASN A 125 -15.38 -1.60 -12.62
N LYS A 126 -14.46 -0.70 -12.94
CA LYS A 126 -14.37 -0.04 -14.22
C LYS A 126 -13.87 -1.12 -15.18
N ARG A 127 -14.80 -1.92 -15.70
CA ARG A 127 -14.46 -2.79 -16.83
C ARG A 127 -13.92 -1.87 -17.92
N ILE A 128 -12.60 -1.87 -18.10
CA ILE A 128 -11.95 -1.14 -19.17
C ILE A 128 -12.58 -1.60 -20.48
N GLY A 129 -12.99 -0.65 -21.31
CA GLY A 129 -13.59 -0.94 -22.60
C GLY A 129 -12.62 -1.65 -23.52
N GLN A 130 -13.14 -2.40 -24.47
CA GLN A 130 -12.32 -3.13 -25.42
C GLN A 130 -11.41 -2.19 -26.21
N LYS A 131 -10.11 -2.49 -26.25
CA LYS A 131 -9.12 -1.67 -26.98
C LYS A 131 -9.50 -1.43 -28.45
N GLY A 132 -10.13 -2.41 -29.10
CA GLY A 132 -10.61 -2.27 -30.47
C GLY A 132 -11.70 -1.20 -30.64
N LYS A 133 -12.61 -1.04 -29.65
CA LYS A 133 -13.62 0.02 -29.68
C LYS A 133 -12.98 1.40 -29.55
N LEU A 134 -12.05 1.54 -28.59
CA LEU A 134 -11.29 2.78 -28.41
C LEU A 134 -10.48 3.13 -29.66
N SER A 135 -9.80 2.17 -30.26
CA SER A 135 -9.03 2.35 -31.48
C SER A 135 -9.88 2.90 -32.64
N LYS A 136 -11.11 2.37 -32.84
CA LYS A 136 -12.04 2.89 -33.84
C LYS A 136 -12.41 4.36 -33.60
N VAL A 137 -12.70 4.72 -32.35
CA VAL A 137 -13.01 6.10 -31.96
C VAL A 137 -11.81 7.03 -32.18
N LEU A 138 -10.60 6.56 -31.86
CA LEU A 138 -9.37 7.33 -32.11
C LEU A 138 -9.07 7.50 -33.59
N SER A 139 -9.38 6.51 -34.43
CA SER A 139 -9.26 6.65 -35.90
C SER A 139 -10.22 7.71 -36.42
N LEU A 140 -11.48 7.71 -35.96
CA LEU A 140 -12.44 8.74 -36.30
C LEU A 140 -11.97 10.14 -35.89
N LEU A 141 -11.47 10.29 -34.67
CA LEU A 141 -10.91 11.55 -34.15
C LEU A 141 -9.76 12.04 -35.03
N LYS A 142 -8.80 11.17 -35.33
CA LYS A 142 -7.62 11.53 -36.15
C LYS A 142 -8.01 11.96 -37.54
N ASN A 143 -8.94 11.26 -38.20
CA ASN A 143 -9.43 11.63 -39.50
C ASN A 143 -10.09 13.02 -39.48
N ASN A 144 -10.89 13.33 -38.47
CA ASN A 144 -11.50 14.64 -38.32
C ASN A 144 -10.47 15.76 -38.05
N LEU A 145 -9.44 15.47 -37.29
CA LEU A 145 -8.33 16.39 -37.03
C LEU A 145 -7.50 16.64 -38.31
N GLU A 146 -7.29 15.61 -39.12
CA GLU A 146 -6.60 15.70 -40.40
C GLU A 146 -7.37 16.65 -41.37
N MET A 147 -8.67 16.43 -41.49
CA MET A 147 -9.54 17.30 -42.34
C MET A 147 -9.54 18.78 -41.88
N LYS A 148 -9.20 19.04 -40.63
CA LYS A 148 -9.12 20.39 -40.04
C LYS A 148 -7.70 20.94 -39.99
N ASN A 149 -6.75 20.31 -40.66
CA ASN A 149 -5.32 20.70 -40.67
C ASN A 149 -4.71 20.83 -39.29
N PHE A 150 -5.16 20.01 -38.33
CA PHE A 150 -4.66 20.07 -36.93
C PHE A 150 -3.19 19.64 -36.81
N PHE A 151 -2.72 18.77 -37.70
CA PHE A 151 -1.37 18.18 -37.64
C PHE A 151 -0.34 19.05 -38.43
N VAL A 152 -0.29 20.33 -38.12
CA VAL A 152 0.68 21.27 -38.69
C VAL A 152 1.64 21.70 -37.58
N PRO A 153 2.97 21.78 -37.84
CA PRO A 153 3.68 21.36 -39.06
C PRO A 153 3.76 19.83 -39.23
N THR A 154 3.88 19.37 -40.46
CA THR A 154 3.85 17.94 -40.83
C THR A 154 4.90 17.09 -40.14
N GLU A 155 6.08 17.65 -39.83
CA GLU A 155 7.17 16.98 -39.12
C GLU A 155 6.74 16.54 -37.70
N LYS A 156 5.85 17.26 -37.06
CA LYS A 156 5.34 16.95 -35.70
C LYS A 156 4.14 16.00 -35.71
N ARG A 157 3.57 15.69 -36.89
CA ARG A 157 2.38 14.85 -37.03
C ARG A 157 2.51 13.51 -36.28
N SER A 158 3.62 12.79 -36.48
CA SER A 158 3.87 11.50 -35.83
C SER A 158 3.88 11.63 -34.31
N SER A 159 4.53 12.65 -33.79
CA SER A 159 4.59 12.92 -32.33
C SER A 159 3.21 13.28 -31.77
N MET A 160 2.44 14.12 -32.47
CA MET A 160 1.10 14.51 -32.04
C MET A 160 0.14 13.31 -32.00
N ILE A 161 0.20 12.42 -32.98
CA ILE A 161 -0.59 11.17 -33.01
C ILE A 161 -0.23 10.27 -31.82
N LYS A 162 1.07 10.12 -31.51
CA LYS A 162 1.51 9.35 -30.32
C LYS A 162 0.98 9.95 -29.02
N ASN A 163 0.99 11.28 -28.91
CA ASN A 163 0.49 11.98 -27.72
C ASN A 163 -1.03 11.80 -27.56
N ILE A 164 -1.81 11.86 -28.63
CA ILE A 164 -3.24 11.57 -28.63
C ILE A 164 -3.48 10.12 -28.17
N ASN A 165 -2.77 9.17 -28.73
CA ASN A 165 -2.88 7.78 -28.30
C ASN A 165 -2.57 7.63 -26.80
N ASN A 166 -1.45 8.18 -26.32
CA ASN A 166 -1.04 8.11 -24.93
C ASN A 166 -2.10 8.68 -24.00
N LEU A 167 -2.71 9.82 -24.36
CA LEU A 167 -3.77 10.45 -23.58
C LEU A 167 -4.96 9.50 -23.41
N PHE A 168 -5.52 9.01 -24.51
CA PHE A 168 -6.75 8.22 -24.47
C PHE A 168 -6.54 6.80 -23.92
N TYR A 169 -5.41 6.14 -24.21
CA TYR A 169 -5.12 4.83 -23.64
C TYR A 169 -4.85 4.89 -22.13
N ARG A 170 -4.27 6.00 -21.62
CA ARG A 170 -4.05 6.22 -20.20
C ARG A 170 -5.35 6.48 -19.44
N MET A 171 -6.35 7.04 -20.05
CA MET A 171 -7.68 7.27 -19.45
C MET A 171 -8.40 5.96 -19.11
N GLU A 172 -8.03 4.86 -19.75
CA GLU A 172 -8.66 3.54 -19.58
C GLU A 172 -10.20 3.61 -19.60
N PRO A 173 -10.82 4.20 -20.63
CA PRO A 173 -12.24 4.44 -20.65
C PRO A 173 -13.03 3.13 -20.70
N ASN A 174 -14.17 3.07 -19.99
CA ASN A 174 -15.11 1.97 -20.10
C ASN A 174 -15.98 2.09 -21.37
N ASP A 175 -16.78 1.07 -21.69
CA ASP A 175 -17.62 1.04 -22.89
C ASP A 175 -18.63 2.20 -22.96
N LYS A 176 -19.14 2.69 -21.83
CA LYS A 176 -20.04 3.85 -21.78
C LYS A 176 -19.28 5.13 -22.12
N GLU A 177 -18.10 5.31 -21.55
CA GLU A 177 -17.24 6.48 -21.82
C GLU A 177 -16.77 6.49 -23.29
N ILE A 178 -16.44 5.32 -23.88
CA ILE A 178 -16.08 5.21 -25.30
C ILE A 178 -17.25 5.63 -26.18
N ARG A 179 -18.49 5.26 -25.86
CA ARG A 179 -19.69 5.69 -26.60
C ARG A 179 -19.90 7.20 -26.51
N ILE A 180 -19.72 7.78 -25.32
CA ILE A 180 -19.81 9.23 -25.11
C ILE A 180 -18.76 9.95 -25.98
N LEU A 181 -17.51 9.51 -25.94
CA LEU A 181 -16.42 10.07 -26.78
C LEU A 181 -16.76 9.99 -28.26
N SER A 182 -17.26 8.84 -28.71
CA SER A 182 -17.68 8.65 -30.10
C SER A 182 -18.77 9.65 -30.51
N SER A 183 -19.79 9.84 -29.68
CA SER A 183 -20.90 10.77 -29.92
C SER A 183 -20.41 12.23 -29.95
N LEU A 184 -19.53 12.61 -29.05
CA LEU A 184 -18.93 13.96 -29.02
C LEU A 184 -18.15 14.24 -30.30
N ILE A 185 -17.29 13.32 -30.73
CA ILE A 185 -16.50 13.47 -31.96
C ILE A 185 -17.39 13.54 -33.17
N ALA A 186 -18.40 12.68 -33.26
CA ALA A 186 -19.37 12.69 -34.38
C ALA A 186 -20.19 13.98 -34.45
N SER A 187 -20.58 14.53 -33.30
CA SER A 187 -21.29 15.81 -33.23
C SER A 187 -20.43 16.97 -33.70
N LEU A 188 -19.16 17.02 -33.32
CA LEU A 188 -18.21 18.05 -33.72
C LEU A 188 -17.79 17.94 -35.21
N SER A 189 -17.97 16.77 -35.81
CA SER A 189 -17.64 16.53 -37.23
C SER A 189 -18.76 16.99 -38.19
N LYS A 190 -19.99 17.11 -37.69
CA LYS A 190 -21.11 17.58 -38.51
C LYS A 190 -20.94 19.06 -38.77
N ASN A 191 -20.64 19.44 -40.02
CA ASN A 191 -20.76 20.82 -40.43
C ASN A 191 -22.22 21.28 -40.22
N LYS A 192 -22.43 22.36 -39.46
CA LYS A 192 -23.71 23.03 -39.40
C LYS A 192 -24.05 23.41 -40.86
N LYS A 193 -25.05 22.75 -41.48
CA LYS A 193 -25.70 23.32 -42.65
C LYS A 193 -26.14 24.72 -42.21
N LYS A 194 -25.62 25.76 -42.86
CA LYS A 194 -26.17 27.09 -42.73
C LYS A 194 -27.63 26.99 -43.15
N HIS A 195 -28.56 27.17 -42.24
CA HIS A 195 -29.92 27.50 -42.60
C HIS A 195 -29.87 28.93 -43.16
N ASN A 196 -30.00 29.04 -44.48
CA ASN A 196 -30.44 30.29 -45.11
C ASN A 196 -31.89 30.48 -44.79
#